data_cb515c3d0296a4d5c6508039405480d9
#
_entry.id   cb515c3d0296a4d5c6508039405480d9
#
_cell.length_a   1.000
_cell.length_b   1.000
_cell.length_c   1.000
_cell.angle_alpha   90.00
_cell.angle_beta   90.00
_cell.angle_gamma   90.00
#
_symmetry.space_group_name_H-M   'P 1'
#
loop_
_entity.id
_entity.type
_entity.pdbx_description
1 polymer ?
#
loop_
_entity_poly.entity_id
_entity_poly.type
_entity_poly.pdbx_seq_one_letter_code
_entity_poly.pdbx_strand_id
1 'polypeptide(L)'
;MTKKYHRAFGVYGIIFIDGKLVVIKKNGGPYINRFDLPGGSLEDGESLDKAIVREIAEKTGLQPLKIRQLGITSFKYPWHYKKWEYNQHICVFYDIQQWQGVAVDHVAQFIGQDSLGAKLVSLADLNEKNTSPLVLKAKAFLKNNDRFDSADQTFTTWNVLKKPVY
;
A
#
# COMPACT_ATOMS: atom_id res chain seq x y z
N MET A 1 1.22 0.75 31.75
CA MET A 1 0.21 1.53 30.98
C MET A 1 -0.08 0.87 29.66
N THR A 2 -1.33 0.87 29.27
CA THR A 2 -1.76 0.30 27.99
C THR A 2 -1.30 1.20 26.84
N LYS A 3 -0.60 0.66 25.84
CA LYS A 3 -0.23 1.39 24.64
C LYS A 3 -1.47 1.87 23.88
N LYS A 4 -1.47 3.13 23.48
CA LYS A 4 -2.56 3.71 22.68
C LYS A 4 -2.15 3.82 21.22
N TYR A 5 -2.99 3.35 20.32
CA TYR A 5 -2.72 3.30 18.89
C TYR A 5 -3.60 4.29 18.13
N HIS A 6 -3.00 5.01 17.20
CA HIS A 6 -3.73 5.58 16.09
C HIS A 6 -4.16 4.43 15.17
N ARG A 7 -5.40 4.45 14.71
CA ARG A 7 -5.91 3.46 13.75
C ARG A 7 -6.02 4.10 12.38
N ALA A 8 -5.24 3.60 11.44
CA ALA A 8 -5.37 3.92 10.03
C ALA A 8 -6.05 2.75 9.32
N PHE A 9 -6.92 3.04 8.37
CA PHE A 9 -7.61 2.05 7.56
C PHE A 9 -7.48 2.41 6.09
N GLY A 10 -7.26 1.41 5.24
CA GLY A 10 -7.24 1.62 3.81
C GLY A 10 -7.42 0.34 2.99
N VAL A 11 -7.63 0.54 1.70
CA VAL A 11 -7.73 -0.51 0.67
C VAL A 11 -6.51 -0.43 -0.24
N TYR A 12 -5.94 -1.57 -0.61
CA TYR A 12 -4.67 -1.64 -1.35
C TYR A 12 -4.72 -2.72 -2.42
N GLY A 13 -4.17 -2.44 -3.59
CA GLY A 13 -4.22 -3.32 -4.75
C GLY A 13 -2.89 -3.96 -5.10
N ILE A 14 -2.94 -5.24 -5.46
CA ILE A 14 -1.84 -5.99 -6.03
C ILE A 14 -2.06 -6.07 -7.53
N ILE A 15 -1.16 -5.48 -8.31
CA ILE A 15 -1.18 -5.46 -9.77
C ILE A 15 0.16 -6.00 -10.26
N PHE A 16 0.11 -7.12 -10.96
CA PHE A 16 1.32 -7.77 -11.46
C PHE A 16 1.33 -7.76 -12.98
N ILE A 17 2.33 -7.10 -13.57
CA ILE A 17 2.44 -6.85 -15.01
C ILE A 17 3.82 -7.29 -15.49
N ASP A 18 3.87 -8.20 -16.44
CA ASP A 18 5.12 -8.65 -17.09
C ASP A 18 6.21 -9.05 -16.09
N GLY A 19 5.82 -9.78 -15.05
CA GLY A 19 6.74 -10.24 -14.01
C GLY A 19 7.14 -9.20 -12.97
N LYS A 20 6.50 -8.03 -12.96
CA LYS A 20 6.78 -6.92 -12.05
C LYS A 20 5.56 -6.50 -11.26
N LEU A 21 5.77 -6.10 -10.03
CA LEU A 21 4.72 -5.52 -9.17
C LEU A 21 4.61 -4.02 -9.41
N VAL A 22 3.39 -3.54 -9.56
CA VAL A 22 3.12 -2.10 -9.58
C VAL A 22 3.18 -1.59 -8.15
N VAL A 23 4.08 -0.67 -7.90
CA VAL A 23 4.26 0.02 -6.61
C VAL A 23 4.21 1.53 -6.81
N ILE A 24 3.97 2.27 -5.75
CA ILE A 24 4.00 3.73 -5.77
C ILE A 24 5.22 4.24 -5.00
N LYS A 25 5.66 5.42 -5.38
CA LYS A 25 6.68 6.18 -4.66
C LYS A 25 5.98 7.00 -3.57
N LYS A 26 6.04 6.50 -2.33
CA LYS A 26 5.31 7.08 -1.20
C LYS A 26 5.94 8.39 -0.74
N ASN A 27 5.17 9.46 -0.63
CA ASN A 27 5.65 10.76 -0.19
C ASN A 27 5.00 11.28 1.09
N GLY A 28 4.40 10.42 1.89
CA GLY A 28 3.78 10.80 3.16
C GLY A 28 3.57 9.63 4.12
N GLY A 29 3.31 9.95 5.38
CA GLY A 29 3.03 8.99 6.43
C GLY A 29 4.24 8.17 6.87
N PRO A 30 4.00 7.06 7.60
CA PRO A 30 5.08 6.25 8.17
C PRO A 30 5.92 5.50 7.13
N TYR A 31 5.40 5.34 5.92
CA TYR A 31 6.09 4.67 4.81
C TYR A 31 6.73 5.64 3.82
N ILE A 32 6.81 6.90 4.17
CA ILE A 32 7.44 7.93 3.31
C ILE A 32 8.81 7.49 2.81
N ASN A 33 9.11 7.85 1.56
CA ASN A 33 10.39 7.54 0.91
C ASN A 33 10.62 6.06 0.56
N ARG A 34 9.59 5.23 0.71
CA ARG A 34 9.59 3.80 0.33
C ARG A 34 8.68 3.54 -0.85
N PHE A 35 8.84 2.40 -1.47
CA PHE A 35 7.79 1.81 -2.29
C PHE A 35 6.64 1.33 -1.41
N ASP A 36 5.41 1.61 -1.84
CA ASP A 36 4.19 1.15 -1.18
C ASP A 36 3.23 0.57 -2.22
N LEU A 37 2.19 -0.13 -1.78
CA LEU A 37 1.12 -0.53 -2.69
C LEU A 37 0.22 0.66 -3.02
N PRO A 38 -0.32 0.72 -4.25
CA PRO A 38 -1.33 1.71 -4.57
C PRO A 38 -2.61 1.42 -3.78
N GLY A 39 -3.15 2.47 -3.19
CA GLY A 39 -4.32 2.41 -2.34
C GLY A 39 -4.38 3.56 -1.36
N GLY A 40 -5.34 3.53 -0.46
CA GLY A 40 -5.53 4.55 0.56
C GLY A 40 -6.87 4.46 1.27
N SER A 41 -7.27 5.55 1.90
CA SER A 41 -8.47 5.65 2.72
C SER A 41 -9.75 5.73 1.88
N LEU A 42 -10.87 5.40 2.51
CA LEU A 42 -12.20 5.60 1.92
C LEU A 42 -12.60 7.08 2.05
N GLU A 43 -13.40 7.54 1.10
CA GLU A 43 -14.20 8.75 1.23
C GLU A 43 -15.50 8.44 1.99
N ASP A 44 -16.19 9.49 2.46
CA ASP A 44 -17.42 9.34 3.24
C ASP A 44 -18.49 8.57 2.47
N GLY A 45 -18.94 7.45 3.03
CA GLY A 45 -19.95 6.60 2.42
C GLY A 45 -19.49 5.77 1.22
N GLU A 46 -18.19 5.80 0.90
CA GLU A 46 -17.64 5.05 -0.21
C GLU A 46 -17.53 3.56 0.13
N SER A 47 -17.94 2.69 -0.81
CA SER A 47 -17.73 1.25 -0.65
C SER A 47 -16.25 0.87 -0.87
N LEU A 48 -15.85 -0.28 -0.31
CA LEU A 48 -14.48 -0.78 -0.47
C LEU A 48 -14.09 -0.96 -1.94
N ASP A 49 -15.01 -1.50 -2.75
CA ASP A 49 -14.75 -1.75 -4.18
C ASP A 49 -14.62 -0.44 -4.98
N LYS A 50 -15.42 0.57 -4.65
CA LYS A 50 -15.26 1.90 -5.28
C LYS A 50 -13.96 2.57 -4.85
N ALA A 51 -13.62 2.47 -3.57
CA ALA A 51 -12.39 3.04 -3.03
C ALA A 51 -11.16 2.47 -3.71
N ILE A 52 -11.07 1.15 -3.86
CA ILE A 52 -9.88 0.54 -4.49
C ILE A 52 -9.74 0.97 -5.96
N VAL A 53 -10.85 1.04 -6.70
CA VAL A 53 -10.82 1.50 -8.10
C VAL A 53 -10.35 2.96 -8.19
N ARG A 54 -10.90 3.84 -7.37
CA ARG A 54 -10.51 5.26 -7.32
C ARG A 54 -9.05 5.43 -6.93
N GLU A 55 -8.62 4.79 -5.86
CA GLU A 55 -7.25 4.89 -5.33
C GLU A 55 -6.21 4.39 -6.34
N ILE A 56 -6.47 3.27 -7.01
CA ILE A 56 -5.57 2.77 -8.06
C ILE A 56 -5.45 3.80 -9.19
N ALA A 57 -6.57 4.34 -9.66
CA ALA A 57 -6.57 5.33 -10.74
C ALA A 57 -5.80 6.60 -10.35
N GLU A 58 -6.05 7.15 -9.17
CA GLU A 58 -5.38 8.37 -8.69
C GLU A 58 -3.88 8.20 -8.49
N LYS A 59 -3.44 7.03 -8.04
CA LYS A 59 -2.04 6.80 -7.65
C LYS A 59 -1.18 6.20 -8.76
N THR A 60 -1.78 5.61 -9.77
CA THR A 60 -1.04 4.89 -10.81
C THR A 60 -1.41 5.27 -12.24
N GLY A 61 -2.58 5.84 -12.46
CA GLY A 61 -3.14 6.06 -13.80
C GLY A 61 -3.81 4.82 -14.42
N LEU A 62 -3.74 3.65 -13.76
CA LEU A 62 -4.42 2.44 -14.22
C LEU A 62 -5.89 2.46 -13.83
N GLN A 63 -6.75 1.93 -14.71
CA GLN A 63 -8.17 1.79 -14.45
C GLN A 63 -8.51 0.31 -14.22
N PRO A 64 -8.78 -0.12 -12.98
CA PRO A 64 -9.19 -1.50 -12.71
C PRO A 64 -10.50 -1.85 -13.39
N LEU A 65 -10.58 -3.06 -13.96
CA LEU A 65 -11.77 -3.61 -14.63
C LEU A 65 -12.31 -4.85 -13.91
N LYS A 66 -11.42 -5.66 -13.33
CA LYS A 66 -11.79 -6.85 -12.56
C LYS A 66 -10.97 -6.89 -11.30
N ILE A 67 -11.65 -6.94 -10.16
CA ILE A 67 -11.04 -6.91 -8.82
C ILE A 67 -11.53 -8.10 -8.00
N ARG A 68 -10.69 -8.59 -7.10
CA ARG A 68 -11.03 -9.63 -6.14
C ARG A 68 -10.47 -9.27 -4.76
N GLN A 69 -11.33 -9.14 -3.77
CA GLN A 69 -10.88 -8.95 -2.39
C GLN A 69 -10.20 -10.23 -1.88
N LEU A 70 -9.00 -10.09 -1.33
CA LEU A 70 -8.20 -11.20 -0.82
C LEU A 70 -8.40 -11.42 0.67
N GLY A 71 -8.47 -10.35 1.45
CA GLY A 71 -8.59 -10.41 2.89
C GLY A 71 -8.08 -9.15 3.58
N ILE A 72 -8.05 -9.22 4.90
CA ILE A 72 -7.67 -8.11 5.79
C ILE A 72 -6.52 -8.57 6.67
N THR A 73 -5.57 -7.66 6.90
CA THR A 73 -4.53 -7.83 7.93
C THR A 73 -4.24 -6.49 8.59
N SER A 74 -3.42 -6.50 9.65
CA SER A 74 -2.96 -5.26 10.24
C SER A 74 -1.47 -5.26 10.54
N PHE A 75 -0.89 -4.07 10.55
CA PHE A 75 0.50 -3.81 10.89
C PHE A 75 0.54 -2.86 12.07
N LYS A 76 1.25 -3.24 13.12
CA LYS A 76 1.44 -2.41 14.33
C LYS A 76 2.91 -2.06 14.48
N TYR A 77 3.19 -0.80 14.76
CA TYR A 77 4.55 -0.30 14.93
C TYR A 77 4.58 1.03 15.69
N PRO A 78 5.72 1.38 16.32
CA PRO A 78 5.92 2.71 16.88
C PRO A 78 5.92 3.75 15.77
N TRP A 79 5.09 4.77 15.91
CA TRP A 79 5.08 5.93 15.02
C TRP A 79 4.35 7.08 15.68
N HIS A 80 5.04 8.21 15.83
CA HIS A 80 4.46 9.38 16.46
C HIS A 80 3.57 10.14 15.48
N TYR A 81 2.29 10.25 15.83
CA TYR A 81 1.32 11.00 15.06
C TYR A 81 0.35 11.74 16.01
N LYS A 82 0.41 13.08 16.02
CA LYS A 82 -0.36 13.90 16.97
C LYS A 82 -0.10 13.44 18.41
N LYS A 83 -1.14 12.96 19.11
CA LYS A 83 -1.06 12.44 20.48
C LYS A 83 -0.71 10.94 20.58
N TRP A 84 -0.54 10.28 19.43
CA TRP A 84 -0.34 8.83 19.38
C TRP A 84 1.14 8.50 19.20
N GLU A 85 1.61 7.49 19.91
CA GLU A 85 2.98 6.99 19.83
C GLU A 85 3.10 5.69 19.03
N TYR A 86 1.97 5.07 18.73
CA TYR A 86 1.88 3.81 17.98
C TYR A 86 0.84 3.92 16.89
N ASN A 87 1.05 3.20 15.81
CA ASN A 87 0.11 3.08 14.71
C ASN A 87 -0.33 1.63 14.52
N GLN A 88 -1.61 1.44 14.24
CA GLN A 88 -2.17 0.19 13.73
C GLN A 88 -2.77 0.48 12.37
N HIS A 89 -2.16 -0.05 11.32
CA HIS A 89 -2.61 0.11 9.96
C HIS A 89 -3.40 -1.12 9.54
N ILE A 90 -4.71 -0.98 9.41
CA ILE A 90 -5.64 -2.03 9.01
C ILE A 90 -5.81 -1.94 7.50
N CYS A 91 -5.49 -3.00 6.77
CA CYS A 91 -5.42 -3.00 5.32
C CYS A 91 -6.30 -4.10 4.72
N VAL A 92 -7.15 -3.71 3.79
CA VAL A 92 -7.89 -4.63 2.91
C VAL A 92 -7.09 -4.78 1.62
N PHE A 93 -6.76 -6.01 1.24
CA PHE A 93 -5.99 -6.30 0.04
C PHE A 93 -6.89 -6.78 -1.08
N TYR A 94 -6.61 -6.28 -2.28
CA TYR A 94 -7.29 -6.66 -3.52
C TYR A 94 -6.28 -7.19 -4.53
N ASP A 95 -6.66 -8.25 -5.23
CA ASP A 95 -6.02 -8.69 -6.46
C ASP A 95 -6.69 -7.99 -7.64
N ILE A 96 -5.94 -7.19 -8.37
CA ILE A 96 -6.43 -6.49 -9.55
C ILE A 96 -6.15 -7.37 -10.76
N GLN A 97 -7.18 -8.06 -11.22
CA GLN A 97 -7.06 -9.13 -12.21
C GLN A 97 -7.08 -8.63 -13.65
N GLN A 98 -7.77 -7.51 -13.90
CA GLN A 98 -7.84 -6.86 -15.20
C GLN A 98 -7.86 -5.34 -15.02
N TRP A 99 -7.23 -4.65 -15.94
CA TRP A 99 -7.14 -3.20 -15.97
C TRP A 99 -6.98 -2.71 -17.40
N GLN A 100 -7.16 -1.40 -17.60
CA GLN A 100 -6.79 -0.71 -18.82
C GLN A 100 -5.91 0.51 -18.48
N GLY A 101 -5.27 1.06 -19.50
CA GLY A 101 -4.34 2.18 -19.35
C GLY A 101 -2.92 1.72 -19.05
N VAL A 102 -2.06 2.68 -18.74
CA VAL A 102 -0.64 2.50 -18.47
C VAL A 102 -0.30 3.12 -17.14
N ALA A 103 0.51 2.43 -16.34
CA ALA A 103 1.03 3.00 -15.10
C ALA A 103 1.96 4.19 -15.41
N VAL A 104 1.73 5.31 -14.74
CA VAL A 104 2.50 6.54 -14.94
C VAL A 104 3.38 6.83 -13.73
N ASP A 105 4.59 7.32 -14.00
CA ASP A 105 5.58 7.62 -12.95
C ASP A 105 5.37 8.98 -12.27
N HIS A 106 4.46 9.80 -12.80
CA HIS A 106 4.05 11.07 -12.21
C HIS A 106 2.53 11.19 -12.22
N VAL A 107 1.95 11.51 -11.09
CA VAL A 107 0.51 11.71 -10.91
C VAL A 107 0.22 13.12 -10.39
N ALA A 108 -1.02 13.58 -10.61
CA ALA A 108 -1.46 14.88 -10.11
C ALA A 108 -1.29 14.99 -8.59
N GLN A 109 -0.73 16.10 -8.14
CA GLN A 109 -0.50 16.40 -6.73
C GLN A 109 -1.63 17.29 -6.20
N PHE A 110 -2.22 16.88 -5.10
CA PHE A 110 -3.28 17.62 -4.40
C PHE A 110 -3.20 17.29 -2.90
N ILE A 111 -3.94 18.02 -2.08
CA ILE A 111 -3.99 17.76 -0.64
C ILE A 111 -4.55 16.35 -0.39
N GLY A 112 -3.77 15.51 0.29
CA GLY A 112 -4.09 14.11 0.55
C GLY A 112 -3.49 13.12 -0.45
N GLN A 113 -2.90 13.59 -1.58
CA GLN A 113 -2.12 12.72 -2.47
C GLN A 113 -0.78 12.39 -1.83
N ASP A 114 -0.56 11.11 -1.55
CA ASP A 114 0.67 10.61 -0.93
C ASP A 114 1.48 9.69 -1.86
N SER A 115 1.21 9.75 -3.16
CA SER A 115 1.95 9.10 -4.23
C SER A 115 2.58 10.13 -5.16
N LEU A 116 3.82 9.92 -5.55
CA LEU A 116 4.48 10.67 -6.62
C LEU A 116 4.27 10.03 -7.99
N GLY A 117 3.72 8.85 -8.03
CA GLY A 117 3.50 8.05 -9.22
C GLY A 117 3.89 6.60 -9.03
N ALA A 118 3.63 5.79 -10.05
CA ALA A 118 3.84 4.35 -10.03
C ALA A 118 5.17 3.95 -10.67
N LYS A 119 5.65 2.77 -10.30
CA LYS A 119 6.80 2.12 -10.89
C LYS A 119 6.54 0.62 -10.94
N LEU A 120 7.00 -0.04 -12.02
CA LEU A 120 7.01 -1.50 -12.12
C LEU A 120 8.36 -2.01 -11.63
N VAL A 121 8.35 -2.81 -10.57
CA VAL A 121 9.57 -3.30 -9.94
C VAL A 121 9.55 -4.81 -9.85
N SER A 122 10.67 -5.45 -10.19
CA SER A 122 10.80 -6.91 -10.08
C SER A 122 10.73 -7.33 -8.61
N LEU A 123 10.16 -8.50 -8.33
CA LEU A 123 10.02 -8.98 -6.96
C LEU A 123 11.38 -9.15 -6.26
N ALA A 124 12.44 -9.46 -7.01
CA ALA A 124 13.78 -9.60 -6.48
C ALA A 124 14.35 -8.28 -5.90
N ASP A 125 13.93 -7.14 -6.47
CA ASP A 125 14.42 -5.82 -6.06
C ASP A 125 13.61 -5.19 -4.91
N LEU A 126 12.54 -5.84 -4.48
CA LEU A 126 11.68 -5.39 -3.38
C LEU A 126 12.05 -6.13 -2.09
N ASN A 127 12.39 -5.38 -1.05
CA ASN A 127 12.83 -5.90 0.25
C ASN A 127 12.45 -4.97 1.40
N GLU A 128 12.71 -5.38 2.62
CA GLU A 128 12.37 -4.63 3.84
C GLU A 128 13.02 -3.25 3.95
N LYS A 129 14.12 -3.00 3.23
CA LYS A 129 14.84 -1.72 3.28
C LYS A 129 14.21 -0.66 2.39
N ASN A 130 13.52 -1.07 1.32
CA ASN A 130 12.95 -0.15 0.34
C ASN A 130 11.42 -0.18 0.22
N THR A 131 10.73 -1.02 0.99
CA THR A 131 9.28 -1.17 0.88
C THR A 131 8.54 -0.96 2.20
N SER A 132 7.24 -0.68 2.09
CA SER A 132 6.29 -0.86 3.19
C SER A 132 6.05 -2.35 3.46
N PRO A 133 5.53 -2.73 4.63
CA PRO A 133 5.16 -4.12 4.89
C PRO A 133 4.02 -4.63 3.98
N LEU A 134 3.21 -3.74 3.41
CA LEU A 134 2.18 -4.10 2.45
C LEU A 134 2.78 -4.71 1.18
N VAL A 135 3.87 -4.12 0.68
CA VAL A 135 4.56 -4.64 -0.52
C VAL A 135 5.13 -6.03 -0.26
N LEU A 136 5.65 -6.29 0.93
CA LEU A 136 6.16 -7.62 1.30
C LEU A 136 5.04 -8.66 1.39
N LYS A 137 3.84 -8.28 1.86
CA LYS A 137 2.65 -9.13 1.82
C LYS A 137 2.24 -9.47 0.37
N ALA A 138 2.24 -8.48 -0.51
CA ALA A 138 1.96 -8.68 -1.94
C ALA A 138 2.99 -9.59 -2.60
N LYS A 139 4.27 -9.37 -2.32
CA LYS A 139 5.35 -10.24 -2.81
C LYS A 139 5.17 -11.68 -2.34
N ALA A 140 4.83 -11.91 -1.08
CA ALA A 140 4.56 -13.24 -0.53
C ALA A 140 3.36 -13.89 -1.21
N PHE A 141 2.27 -13.16 -1.43
CA PHE A 141 1.09 -13.63 -2.17
C PHE A 141 1.46 -14.11 -3.58
N LEU A 142 2.18 -13.30 -4.34
CA LEU A 142 2.59 -13.63 -5.71
C LEU A 142 3.57 -14.81 -5.77
N LYS A 143 4.38 -15.03 -4.74
CA LYS A 143 5.33 -16.15 -4.67
C LYS A 143 4.73 -17.43 -4.08
N ASN A 144 3.56 -17.38 -3.45
CA ASN A 144 2.92 -18.49 -2.78
C ASN A 144 1.62 -18.92 -3.47
N ASN A 145 1.66 -19.08 -4.79
CA ASN A 145 0.52 -19.53 -5.60
C ASN A 145 -0.79 -18.79 -5.29
N ASP A 146 -0.71 -17.46 -5.20
CA ASP A 146 -1.84 -16.57 -4.94
C ASP A 146 -2.59 -16.88 -3.63
N ARG A 147 -1.90 -17.35 -2.61
CA ARG A 147 -2.43 -17.51 -1.26
C ARG A 147 -2.11 -16.28 -0.42
N PHE A 148 -3.17 -15.63 0.04
CA PHE A 148 -3.03 -14.45 0.90
C PHE A 148 -2.85 -14.86 2.36
N ASP A 149 -1.77 -14.36 2.97
CA ASP A 149 -1.50 -14.51 4.40
C ASP A 149 -2.10 -13.33 5.18
N SER A 150 -3.17 -13.57 5.92
CA SER A 150 -3.88 -12.57 6.73
C SER A 150 -3.28 -12.36 8.13
N ALA A 151 -2.18 -13.02 8.47
CA ALA A 151 -1.57 -12.87 9.80
C ALA A 151 -1.15 -11.42 10.06
N ASP A 152 -1.51 -10.91 11.24
CA ASP A 152 -1.06 -9.60 11.71
C ASP A 152 0.46 -9.58 11.92
N GLN A 153 1.07 -8.42 11.72
CA GLN A 153 2.49 -8.21 11.97
C GLN A 153 2.70 -7.06 12.96
N THR A 154 3.57 -7.30 13.93
CA THR A 154 3.97 -6.28 14.91
C THR A 154 5.47 -6.04 14.82
N PHE A 155 5.83 -4.77 14.62
CA PHE A 155 7.23 -4.34 14.61
C PHE A 155 7.52 -3.63 15.93
N THR A 156 8.60 -4.00 16.59
CA THR A 156 9.05 -3.37 17.84
C THR A 156 9.69 -2.00 17.58
N THR A 157 10.24 -1.81 16.39
CA THR A 157 10.83 -0.56 15.91
C THR A 157 10.33 -0.27 14.51
N TRP A 158 10.26 1.01 14.15
CA TRP A 158 9.94 1.44 12.80
C TRP A 158 10.80 2.63 12.40
N ASN A 159 11.48 2.50 11.27
CA ASN A 159 12.34 3.57 10.74
C ASN A 159 11.60 4.35 9.66
N VAL A 160 11.27 5.60 9.96
CA VAL A 160 10.74 6.55 8.97
C VAL A 160 11.94 7.11 8.19
N LEU A 161 12.01 6.81 6.90
CA LEU A 161 13.14 7.18 6.06
C LEU A 161 13.17 8.69 5.80
N LYS A 162 14.36 9.28 5.92
CA LYS A 162 14.59 10.72 5.66
C LYS A 162 14.86 11.03 4.19
N LYS A 163 15.20 10.02 3.40
CA LYS A 163 15.53 10.16 1.97
C LYS A 163 14.87 9.03 1.17
N PRO A 164 14.44 9.30 -0.08
CA PRO A 164 13.89 8.29 -0.95
C PRO A 164 14.86 7.14 -1.21
N VAL A 165 14.30 5.91 -1.30
CA VAL A 165 15.00 4.69 -1.69
C VAL A 165 14.40 4.04 -2.95
N TYR A 166 13.64 4.81 -3.71
CA TYR A 166 13.03 4.44 -4.99
C TYR A 166 13.62 5.21 -6.16
#